data_9002472bb5e173aad34630246746c287
#
_entry.id   9002472bb5e173aad34630246746c287
#
_cell.length_a   1.000
_cell.length_b   1.000
_cell.length_c   1.000
_cell.angle_alpha   90.00
_cell.angle_beta   90.00
_cell.angle_gamma   90.00
#
_symmetry.space_group_name_H-M   'P 1'
#
loop_
_entity.id
_entity.type
_entity.pdbx_description
1 polymer ?
#
loop_
_entity_poly.entity_id
_entity_poly.type
_entity_poly.pdbx_seq_one_letter_code
_entity_poly.pdbx_strand_id
1 'polypeptide(L)'
;MCIRDRFRKFESKLKKIKPNLILSLCNSGGLINFKRSHNDISRPGISIFGSKADGEKSKIDLEQVMTLKSKFISIKKVYKGDRVGYGGTWKAKKETLVGILPIGYADGYLTGMGNSAYVLVEGIKAKVIGRVSMDLTAVDLSKCKNADYNSEVILWGNNLKIDKVSKFANSIPYELITSVSGRVKREYVYK
;
A
#
# COMPACT_ATOMS: atom_id res chain seq x y z
N MET A 1 29.75 6.07 11.22
CA MET A 1 30.33 5.15 10.23
C MET A 1 29.22 4.36 9.56
N CYS A 2 29.10 4.45 8.23
CA CYS A 2 28.02 3.79 7.45
C CYS A 2 28.20 2.26 7.47
N ILE A 3 27.11 1.52 7.42
CA ILE A 3 27.13 0.04 7.31
C ILE A 3 28.01 -0.41 6.14
N ARG A 4 27.92 0.26 4.99
CA ARG A 4 28.73 0.01 3.80
C ARG A 4 30.25 0.11 4.09
N ASP A 5 30.70 1.10 4.88
CA ASP A 5 32.12 1.30 5.15
C ASP A 5 32.65 0.23 6.10
N ARG A 6 31.83 -0.22 7.06
CA ARG A 6 32.14 -1.39 7.90
C ARG A 6 32.29 -2.65 7.05
N PHE A 7 31.33 -2.90 6.18
CA PHE A 7 31.33 -4.06 5.30
C PHE A 7 32.61 -4.12 4.46
N ARG A 8 32.99 -3.01 3.81
CA ARG A 8 34.23 -2.94 3.00
C ARG A 8 35.52 -3.23 3.76
N LYS A 9 35.58 -2.79 5.02
CA LYS A 9 36.74 -3.14 5.88
C LYS A 9 36.83 -4.64 6.14
N PHE A 10 35.72 -5.32 6.33
CA PHE A 10 35.69 -6.78 6.50
C PHE A 10 35.92 -7.51 5.18
N GLU A 11 35.36 -7.03 4.08
CA GLU A 11 35.52 -7.59 2.74
C GLU A 11 37.03 -7.75 2.40
N SER A 12 37.80 -6.68 2.54
CA SER A 12 39.23 -6.72 2.23
C SER A 12 40.00 -7.73 3.07
N LYS A 13 39.62 -7.94 4.32
CA LYS A 13 40.23 -8.94 5.22
C LYS A 13 39.81 -10.36 4.83
N LEU A 14 38.54 -10.58 4.57
CA LEU A 14 37.98 -11.91 4.27
C LEU A 14 38.43 -12.42 2.88
N LYS A 15 38.53 -11.56 1.86
CA LYS A 15 39.04 -11.92 0.54
C LYS A 15 40.52 -12.35 0.57
N LYS A 16 41.31 -11.90 1.53
CA LYS A 16 42.69 -12.40 1.73
C LYS A 16 42.70 -13.86 2.22
N ILE A 17 41.70 -14.26 3.00
CA ILE A 17 41.58 -15.63 3.52
C ILE A 17 40.87 -16.54 2.52
N LYS A 18 39.82 -16.02 1.88
CA LYS A 18 39.01 -16.75 0.90
C LYS A 18 38.76 -15.88 -0.33
N PRO A 19 39.60 -15.97 -1.38
CA PRO A 19 39.52 -15.09 -2.57
C PRO A 19 38.17 -15.18 -3.30
N ASN A 20 37.56 -16.35 -3.36
CA ASN A 20 36.28 -16.62 -4.06
C ASN A 20 35.07 -16.41 -3.17
N LEU A 21 35.14 -15.52 -2.18
CA LEU A 21 34.01 -15.22 -1.30
C LEU A 21 32.92 -14.44 -2.06
N ILE A 22 31.72 -14.99 -2.07
CA ILE A 22 30.52 -14.33 -2.61
C ILE A 22 30.02 -13.31 -1.59
N LEU A 23 29.81 -12.08 -2.05
CA LEU A 23 29.44 -10.94 -1.20
C LEU A 23 28.02 -10.48 -1.51
N SER A 24 27.26 -10.16 -0.47
CA SER A 24 25.91 -9.62 -0.59
C SER A 24 25.67 -8.53 0.46
N LEU A 25 25.41 -7.32 0.02
CA LEU A 25 25.16 -6.17 0.90
C LEU A 25 23.79 -5.54 0.67
N CYS A 26 23.34 -5.41 -0.57
CA CYS A 26 22.18 -4.61 -0.93
C CYS A 26 20.85 -5.29 -0.67
N ASN A 27 19.94 -4.58 0.02
CA ASN A 27 18.50 -4.75 -0.07
C ASN A 27 17.94 -3.89 -1.24
N SER A 28 16.60 -3.75 -1.35
CA SER A 28 15.94 -2.94 -2.40
C SER A 28 16.45 -1.49 -2.41
N GLY A 29 16.55 -0.84 -1.26
CA GLY A 29 17.02 0.54 -1.16
C GLY A 29 18.50 0.68 -1.56
N GLY A 30 19.35 -0.27 -1.15
CA GLY A 30 20.75 -0.34 -1.56
C GLY A 30 20.92 -0.56 -3.05
N LEU A 31 20.12 -1.47 -3.61
CA LEU A 31 20.14 -1.80 -5.03
C LEU A 31 19.74 -0.60 -5.90
N ILE A 32 18.69 0.11 -5.52
CA ILE A 32 18.15 1.25 -6.28
C ILE A 32 19.08 2.47 -6.20
N ASN A 33 19.61 2.78 -4.99
CA ASN A 33 20.22 4.08 -4.73
C ASN A 33 21.76 4.05 -4.73
N PHE A 34 22.40 2.87 -4.62
CA PHE A 34 23.85 2.78 -4.38
C PHE A 34 24.54 1.75 -5.27
N LYS A 35 24.69 2.04 -6.58
CA LYS A 35 25.34 1.15 -7.56
C LYS A 35 26.68 0.57 -7.07
N ARG A 36 27.49 1.38 -6.37
CA ARG A 36 28.80 0.95 -5.82
C ARG A 36 28.70 -0.08 -4.69
N SER A 37 27.50 -0.48 -4.28
CA SER A 37 27.25 -1.42 -3.19
C SER A 37 26.57 -2.72 -3.65
N HIS A 38 26.46 -2.94 -4.97
CA HIS A 38 25.74 -4.09 -5.50
C HIS A 38 26.43 -5.42 -5.15
N ASN A 39 27.76 -5.47 -5.18
CA ASN A 39 28.54 -6.70 -4.97
C ASN A 39 28.08 -7.86 -5.90
N ASP A 40 28.39 -9.11 -5.51
CA ASP A 40 28.09 -10.29 -6.33
C ASP A 40 26.60 -10.65 -6.32
N ILE A 41 25.93 -10.46 -5.17
CA ILE A 41 24.49 -10.75 -4.99
C ILE A 41 23.80 -9.57 -4.33
N SER A 42 22.63 -9.19 -4.86
CA SER A 42 21.68 -8.27 -4.22
C SER A 42 20.43 -9.00 -3.75
N ARG A 43 19.80 -8.50 -2.69
CA ARG A 43 18.60 -9.06 -2.08
C ARG A 43 17.41 -8.09 -2.22
N PRO A 44 16.85 -7.91 -3.44
CA PRO A 44 15.64 -7.12 -3.60
C PRO A 44 14.48 -7.81 -2.89
N GLY A 45 13.69 -7.03 -2.16
CA GLY A 45 12.44 -7.46 -1.54
C GLY A 45 11.30 -6.62 -2.09
N ILE A 46 11.01 -5.48 -1.47
CA ILE A 46 9.86 -4.64 -1.81
C ILE A 46 9.86 -4.15 -3.27
N SER A 47 11.03 -3.97 -3.89
CA SER A 47 11.11 -3.56 -5.28
C SER A 47 10.60 -4.62 -6.27
N ILE A 48 10.61 -5.90 -5.91
CA ILE A 48 10.00 -6.97 -6.72
C ILE A 48 8.48 -6.79 -6.79
N PHE A 49 7.88 -6.21 -5.75
CA PHE A 49 6.44 -5.90 -5.69
C PHE A 49 6.08 -4.53 -6.29
N GLY A 50 7.04 -3.86 -6.91
CA GLY A 50 6.81 -2.59 -7.59
C GLY A 50 6.77 -1.37 -6.68
N SER A 51 7.27 -1.48 -5.43
CA SER A 51 7.36 -0.36 -4.51
C SER A 51 8.80 0.09 -4.30
N LYS A 52 8.99 1.40 -4.13
CA LYS A 52 10.28 2.00 -3.89
C LYS A 52 10.61 2.00 -2.40
N ALA A 53 11.73 1.42 -2.02
CA ALA A 53 12.17 1.35 -0.63
C ALA A 53 12.44 2.73 0.01
N ASP A 54 12.59 3.78 -0.80
CA ASP A 54 12.91 5.16 -0.39
C ASP A 54 11.74 6.14 -0.51
N GLY A 55 10.52 5.60 -0.74
CA GLY A 55 9.31 6.40 -0.76
C GLY A 55 9.21 7.41 -1.90
N GLU A 56 9.62 7.05 -3.11
CA GLU A 56 9.56 7.86 -4.34
C GLU A 56 10.75 8.82 -4.59
N LYS A 57 11.79 8.78 -3.78
CA LYS A 57 12.98 9.63 -4.02
C LYS A 57 13.77 9.20 -5.27
N SER A 58 13.75 7.92 -5.62
CA SER A 58 14.46 7.43 -6.79
C SER A 58 13.69 7.72 -8.08
N LYS A 59 14.44 7.93 -9.18
CA LYS A 59 13.88 8.13 -10.54
C LYS A 59 13.47 6.83 -11.23
N ILE A 60 13.77 5.66 -10.64
CA ILE A 60 13.41 4.37 -11.22
C ILE A 60 11.90 4.23 -11.19
N ASP A 61 11.30 3.88 -12.32
CA ASP A 61 9.90 3.49 -12.39
C ASP A 61 9.79 1.98 -12.19
N LEU A 62 8.90 1.58 -11.27
CA LEU A 62 8.63 0.18 -10.94
C LEU A 62 7.14 -0.09 -11.18
N GLU A 63 6.84 -1.19 -11.86
CA GLU A 63 5.47 -1.62 -12.07
C GLU A 63 4.89 -2.22 -10.80
N GLN A 64 3.65 -1.87 -10.47
CA GLN A 64 2.91 -2.46 -9.35
C GLN A 64 2.51 -3.89 -9.70
N VAL A 65 2.92 -4.85 -8.87
CA VAL A 65 2.65 -6.28 -9.07
C VAL A 65 1.35 -6.71 -8.39
N MET A 66 0.97 -6.04 -7.29
CA MET A 66 -0.24 -6.36 -6.54
C MET A 66 -1.24 -5.21 -6.64
N THR A 67 -2.51 -5.57 -6.79
CA THR A 67 -3.64 -4.64 -6.68
C THR A 67 -4.66 -5.21 -5.69
N LEU A 68 -4.97 -4.46 -4.64
CA LEU A 68 -6.06 -4.77 -3.73
C LEU A 68 -7.31 -4.06 -4.21
N LYS A 69 -8.33 -4.84 -4.54
CA LYS A 69 -9.61 -4.33 -5.05
C LYS A 69 -10.81 -4.94 -4.33
N SER A 70 -11.93 -4.25 -4.38
CA SER A 70 -13.18 -4.67 -3.80
C SER A 70 -14.37 -4.17 -4.61
N LYS A 71 -15.58 -4.48 -4.16
CA LYS A 71 -16.85 -3.95 -4.69
C LYS A 71 -17.73 -3.52 -3.53
N PHE A 72 -18.76 -2.72 -3.82
CA PHE A 72 -19.72 -2.31 -2.78
C PHE A 72 -20.70 -3.44 -2.43
N ILE A 73 -20.94 -3.64 -1.14
CA ILE A 73 -22.02 -4.50 -0.62
C ILE A 73 -23.25 -3.70 -0.18
N SER A 74 -23.08 -2.39 0.01
CA SER A 74 -24.17 -1.47 0.33
C SER A 74 -23.86 -0.08 -0.21
N ILE A 75 -24.86 0.57 -0.78
CA ILE A 75 -24.79 1.98 -1.15
C ILE A 75 -26.04 2.64 -0.59
N LYS A 76 -25.85 3.66 0.27
CA LYS A 76 -26.97 4.33 0.95
C LYS A 76 -26.72 5.83 1.10
N LYS A 77 -27.79 6.58 1.21
CA LYS A 77 -27.75 7.99 1.59
C LYS A 77 -27.61 8.13 3.10
N VAL A 78 -26.80 9.07 3.51
CA VAL A 78 -26.74 9.62 4.88
C VAL A 78 -27.08 11.09 4.83
N TYR A 79 -27.75 11.60 5.86
CA TYR A 79 -28.25 12.96 5.89
C TYR A 79 -27.38 13.86 6.75
N LYS A 80 -27.52 15.18 6.58
CA LYS A 80 -26.80 16.16 7.38
C LYS A 80 -26.94 15.86 8.88
N GLY A 81 -25.83 15.68 9.55
CA GLY A 81 -25.78 15.36 10.99
C GLY A 81 -25.50 13.90 11.30
N ASP A 82 -25.79 12.97 10.38
CA ASP A 82 -25.52 11.55 10.55
C ASP A 82 -24.01 11.29 10.74
N ARG A 83 -23.72 10.24 11.52
CA ARG A 83 -22.34 9.82 11.79
C ARG A 83 -22.05 8.47 11.17
N VAL A 84 -20.80 8.27 10.70
CA VAL A 84 -20.35 7.04 10.06
C VAL A 84 -19.18 6.44 10.83
N GLY A 85 -19.19 5.10 10.96
CA GLY A 85 -18.14 4.30 11.58
C GLY A 85 -18.15 4.34 13.12
N TYR A 86 -17.30 3.51 13.71
CA TYR A 86 -17.15 3.43 15.16
C TYR A 86 -16.68 4.76 15.75
N GLY A 87 -17.32 5.18 16.84
CA GLY A 87 -17.07 6.46 17.50
C GLY A 87 -17.57 7.67 16.70
N GLY A 88 -18.26 7.45 15.57
CA GLY A 88 -18.84 8.53 14.77
C GLY A 88 -17.83 9.60 14.36
N THR A 89 -16.61 9.21 14.03
CA THR A 89 -15.48 10.13 13.75
C THR A 89 -15.66 10.95 12.48
N TRP A 90 -16.59 10.54 11.63
CA TRP A 90 -17.02 11.32 10.48
C TRP A 90 -18.51 11.72 10.63
N LYS A 91 -18.83 12.99 10.36
CA LYS A 91 -20.19 13.53 10.42
C LYS A 91 -20.56 14.13 9.07
N ALA A 92 -21.70 13.75 8.54
CA ALA A 92 -22.22 14.28 7.29
C ALA A 92 -22.55 15.77 7.40
N LYS A 93 -21.95 16.58 6.54
CA LYS A 93 -22.23 18.04 6.45
C LYS A 93 -23.44 18.35 5.58
N LYS A 94 -23.81 17.43 4.71
CA LYS A 94 -24.96 17.48 3.78
C LYS A 94 -25.40 16.05 3.46
N GLU A 95 -26.49 15.89 2.71
CA GLU A 95 -26.85 14.59 2.12
C GLU A 95 -25.65 14.06 1.31
N THR A 96 -25.24 12.85 1.60
CA THR A 96 -24.05 12.21 1.04
C THR A 96 -24.35 10.75 0.69
N LEU A 97 -24.01 10.33 -0.52
CA LEU A 97 -24.06 8.92 -0.89
C LEU A 97 -22.81 8.22 -0.33
N VAL A 98 -23.02 7.13 0.39
CA VAL A 98 -21.96 6.36 1.06
C VAL A 98 -21.99 4.92 0.57
N GLY A 99 -20.85 4.45 0.09
CA GLY A 99 -20.60 3.05 -0.25
C GLY A 99 -19.91 2.31 0.89
N ILE A 100 -20.31 1.06 1.11
CA ILE A 100 -19.68 0.16 2.09
C ILE A 100 -18.95 -0.95 1.33
N LEU A 101 -17.67 -1.10 1.61
CA LEU A 101 -16.82 -2.16 1.10
C LEU A 101 -16.68 -3.28 2.14
N PRO A 102 -16.77 -4.56 1.75
CA PRO A 102 -16.52 -5.71 2.62
C PRO A 102 -15.02 -5.96 2.79
N ILE A 103 -14.30 -4.97 3.27
CA ILE A 103 -12.87 -5.04 3.55
C ILE A 103 -12.54 -4.12 4.73
N GLY A 104 -11.76 -4.63 5.66
CA GLY A 104 -11.33 -3.90 6.84
C GLY A 104 -9.94 -4.32 7.32
N TYR A 105 -9.63 -4.03 8.58
CA TYR A 105 -8.29 -4.30 9.09
C TYR A 105 -7.99 -5.80 9.23
N ALA A 106 -9.00 -6.67 9.38
CA ALA A 106 -8.79 -8.13 9.38
C ALA A 106 -8.40 -8.68 8.00
N ASP A 107 -8.63 -7.92 6.93
CA ASP A 107 -8.22 -8.23 5.57
C ASP A 107 -6.86 -7.61 5.21
N GLY A 108 -6.34 -6.74 6.07
CA GLY A 108 -5.08 -6.02 5.87
C GLY A 108 -5.24 -4.55 5.45
N TYR A 109 -6.46 -3.99 5.45
CA TYR A 109 -6.68 -2.58 5.20
C TYR A 109 -6.61 -1.80 6.52
N LEU A 110 -5.47 -1.16 6.79
CA LEU A 110 -5.10 -0.62 8.09
C LEU A 110 -6.09 0.40 8.67
N THR A 111 -6.30 0.37 9.97
CA THR A 111 -7.20 1.30 10.67
C THR A 111 -6.86 2.77 10.47
N GLY A 112 -5.57 3.09 10.32
CA GLY A 112 -5.08 4.44 10.03
C GLY A 112 -5.54 5.04 8.69
N MET A 113 -6.15 4.23 7.80
CA MET A 113 -6.75 4.72 6.55
C MET A 113 -8.02 5.54 6.79
N GLY A 114 -8.71 5.34 7.91
CA GLY A 114 -9.95 6.02 8.22
C GLY A 114 -9.82 7.55 8.23
N ASN A 115 -10.72 8.25 7.54
CA ASN A 115 -10.74 9.70 7.35
C ASN A 115 -9.52 10.33 6.64
N SER A 116 -8.44 9.57 6.40
CA SER A 116 -7.18 10.07 5.83
C SER A 116 -6.96 9.61 4.39
N ALA A 117 -7.41 8.41 4.05
CA ALA A 117 -7.21 7.80 2.75
C ALA A 117 -8.29 8.15 1.72
N TYR A 118 -8.01 7.82 0.49
CA TYR A 118 -9.00 7.68 -0.58
C TYR A 118 -8.75 6.38 -1.34
N VAL A 119 -9.78 5.90 -1.99
CA VAL A 119 -9.78 4.78 -2.94
C VAL A 119 -10.11 5.29 -4.34
N LEU A 120 -9.93 4.47 -5.36
CA LEU A 120 -10.42 4.77 -6.70
C LEU A 120 -11.67 3.95 -6.98
N VAL A 121 -12.77 4.63 -7.28
CA VAL A 121 -14.03 4.03 -7.74
C VAL A 121 -14.14 4.32 -9.22
N GLU A 122 -14.03 3.31 -10.07
CA GLU A 122 -13.96 3.48 -11.54
C GLU A 122 -12.93 4.60 -11.93
N GLY A 123 -11.76 4.61 -11.27
CA GLY A 123 -10.72 5.62 -11.50
C GLY A 123 -10.93 6.96 -10.79
N ILE A 124 -12.10 7.23 -10.21
CA ILE A 124 -12.43 8.48 -9.52
C ILE A 124 -12.06 8.39 -8.04
N LYS A 125 -11.37 9.40 -7.51
CA LYS A 125 -11.00 9.45 -6.10
C LYS A 125 -12.20 9.65 -5.19
N ALA A 126 -12.45 8.68 -4.31
CA ALA A 126 -13.49 8.68 -3.29
C ALA A 126 -12.85 8.57 -1.89
N LYS A 127 -13.24 9.44 -0.96
CA LYS A 127 -12.64 9.49 0.39
C LYS A 127 -13.11 8.31 1.25
N VAL A 128 -12.20 7.71 1.98
CA VAL A 128 -12.53 6.83 3.09
C VAL A 128 -13.04 7.68 4.25
N ILE A 129 -14.21 7.35 4.79
CA ILE A 129 -14.88 8.12 5.84
C ILE A 129 -15.17 7.25 7.07
N GLY A 130 -15.06 7.83 8.24
CA GLY A 130 -15.16 7.10 9.50
C GLY A 130 -13.95 6.20 9.75
N ARG A 131 -13.99 5.42 10.83
CA ARG A 131 -12.97 4.41 11.14
C ARG A 131 -13.13 3.20 10.25
N VAL A 132 -12.01 2.63 9.79
CA VAL A 132 -11.98 1.30 9.20
C VAL A 132 -12.33 0.29 10.30
N SER A 133 -13.35 -0.54 10.05
CA SER A 133 -13.78 -1.60 10.96
C SER A 133 -12.99 -2.89 10.73
N MET A 134 -13.31 -3.95 11.45
CA MET A 134 -12.70 -5.27 11.25
C MET A 134 -12.89 -5.75 9.80
N ASP A 135 -14.12 -5.66 9.29
CA ASP A 135 -14.54 -6.25 8.03
C ASP A 135 -15.11 -5.23 7.02
N LEU A 136 -15.23 -3.94 7.42
CA LEU A 136 -15.92 -2.95 6.60
C LEU A 136 -15.17 -1.63 6.52
N THR A 137 -15.27 -1.00 5.35
CA THR A 137 -14.77 0.36 5.09
C THR A 137 -15.85 1.18 4.41
N ALA A 138 -16.11 2.39 4.91
CA ALA A 138 -17.07 3.33 4.33
C ALA A 138 -16.36 4.35 3.42
N VAL A 139 -16.99 4.68 2.29
CA VAL A 139 -16.46 5.56 1.26
C VAL A 139 -17.49 6.61 0.86
N ASP A 140 -17.08 7.87 0.78
CA ASP A 140 -17.90 8.99 0.29
C ASP A 140 -17.96 8.97 -1.24
N LEU A 141 -19.15 8.70 -1.79
CA LEU A 141 -19.44 8.61 -3.22
C LEU A 141 -19.93 9.92 -3.84
N SER A 142 -19.85 11.06 -3.16
CA SER A 142 -20.35 12.34 -3.66
C SER A 142 -19.78 12.72 -5.05
N LYS A 143 -18.59 12.26 -5.37
CA LYS A 143 -17.93 12.48 -6.67
C LYS A 143 -18.15 11.35 -7.67
N CYS A 144 -18.67 10.21 -7.24
CA CYS A 144 -18.84 8.99 -8.01
C CYS A 144 -20.33 8.73 -8.25
N LYS A 145 -21.00 9.64 -8.96
CA LYS A 145 -22.46 9.65 -9.12
C LYS A 145 -23.02 8.38 -9.76
N ASN A 146 -22.24 7.72 -10.61
CA ASN A 146 -22.65 6.51 -11.35
C ASN A 146 -22.14 5.23 -10.64
N ALA A 147 -21.61 5.32 -9.42
CA ALA A 147 -21.15 4.16 -8.69
C ALA A 147 -22.33 3.25 -8.33
N ASP A 148 -22.16 1.96 -8.59
CA ASP A 148 -23.11 0.89 -8.28
C ASP A 148 -22.42 -0.30 -7.61
N TYR A 149 -23.16 -1.38 -7.39
CA TYR A 149 -22.62 -2.61 -6.77
C TYR A 149 -21.59 -3.34 -7.62
N ASN A 150 -21.52 -3.08 -8.94
CA ASN A 150 -20.55 -3.68 -9.86
C ASN A 150 -19.27 -2.86 -10.00
N SER A 151 -19.30 -1.60 -9.58
CA SER A 151 -18.18 -0.68 -9.70
C SER A 151 -16.93 -1.23 -9.01
N GLU A 152 -15.83 -1.27 -9.76
CA GLU A 152 -14.53 -1.68 -9.21
C GLU A 152 -13.98 -0.59 -8.28
N VAL A 153 -13.53 -1.01 -7.11
CA VAL A 153 -12.91 -0.12 -6.13
C VAL A 153 -11.48 -0.57 -5.87
N ILE A 154 -10.51 0.25 -6.26
CA ILE A 154 -9.09 0.00 -6.02
C ILE A 154 -8.67 0.69 -4.72
N LEU A 155 -8.21 -0.11 -3.76
CA LEU A 155 -7.72 0.37 -2.47
C LEU A 155 -6.23 0.73 -2.54
N TRP A 156 -5.44 -0.04 -3.28
CA TRP A 156 -4.06 0.26 -3.68
C TRP A 156 -3.61 -0.66 -4.82
N GLY A 157 -2.55 -0.28 -5.53
CA GLY A 157 -1.99 -1.01 -6.67
C GLY A 157 -2.09 -0.23 -7.96
N ASN A 158 -2.79 -0.76 -8.96
CA ASN A 158 -2.92 -0.14 -10.27
C ASN A 158 -3.55 1.27 -10.17
N ASN A 159 -2.91 2.28 -10.74
CA ASN A 159 -3.30 3.70 -10.70
C ASN A 159 -3.34 4.35 -9.29
N LEU A 160 -3.08 3.58 -8.23
CA LEU A 160 -3.01 4.06 -6.85
C LEU A 160 -1.83 3.41 -6.14
N LYS A 161 -0.62 3.93 -6.38
CA LYS A 161 0.63 3.34 -5.89
C LYS A 161 0.61 3.11 -4.38
N ILE A 162 1.02 1.91 -3.96
CA ILE A 162 1.06 1.50 -2.55
C ILE A 162 1.94 2.42 -1.71
N ASP A 163 3.01 2.98 -2.29
CA ASP A 163 3.89 3.96 -1.65
C ASP A 163 3.14 5.23 -1.21
N LYS A 164 2.09 5.59 -1.94
CA LYS A 164 1.21 6.72 -1.59
C LYS A 164 0.20 6.32 -0.53
N VAL A 165 -0.39 5.14 -0.69
CA VAL A 165 -1.44 4.65 0.22
C VAL A 165 -0.88 4.40 1.61
N SER A 166 0.33 3.86 1.75
CA SER A 166 0.96 3.63 3.05
C SER A 166 1.08 4.90 3.89
N LYS A 167 1.31 6.05 3.24
CA LYS A 167 1.41 7.35 3.94
C LYS A 167 0.10 7.78 4.62
N PHE A 168 -1.07 7.35 4.10
CA PHE A 168 -2.36 7.69 4.72
C PHE A 168 -2.52 7.07 6.11
N ALA A 169 -1.93 5.90 6.33
CA ALA A 169 -1.94 5.22 7.62
C ALA A 169 -0.68 5.51 8.46
N ASN A 170 0.18 6.43 8.03
CA ASN A 170 1.50 6.65 8.62
C ASN A 170 2.31 5.34 8.72
N SER A 171 2.24 4.54 7.67
CA SER A 171 2.82 3.20 7.56
C SER A 171 3.81 3.12 6.39
N ILE A 172 4.31 1.93 6.12
CA ILE A 172 5.24 1.62 5.03
C ILE A 172 4.62 0.60 4.07
N PRO A 173 5.02 0.59 2.78
CA PRO A 173 4.49 -0.36 1.80
C PRO A 173 4.66 -1.83 2.20
N TYR A 174 5.73 -2.17 2.92
CA TYR A 174 5.95 -3.53 3.44
C TYR A 174 4.80 -4.01 4.32
N GLU A 175 4.34 -3.15 5.25
CA GLU A 175 3.25 -3.48 6.15
C GLU A 175 1.96 -3.74 5.38
N LEU A 176 1.62 -2.89 4.38
CA LEU A 176 0.42 -3.09 3.58
C LEU A 176 0.44 -4.42 2.82
N ILE A 177 1.57 -4.77 2.20
CA ILE A 177 1.68 -6.02 1.44
C ILE A 177 1.59 -7.24 2.36
N THR A 178 2.28 -7.21 3.49
CA THR A 178 2.33 -8.35 4.43
C THR A 178 1.07 -8.50 5.27
N SER A 179 0.31 -7.42 5.46
CA SER A 179 -0.95 -7.43 6.20
C SER A 179 -2.10 -8.09 5.46
N VAL A 180 -2.02 -8.23 4.11
CA VAL A 180 -3.09 -8.87 3.35
C VAL A 180 -3.28 -10.30 3.82
N SER A 181 -4.40 -10.55 4.50
CA SER A 181 -4.68 -11.81 5.18
C SER A 181 -5.05 -12.94 4.20
N GLY A 182 -5.08 -14.18 4.71
CA GLY A 182 -5.53 -15.35 3.95
C GLY A 182 -7.03 -15.33 3.56
N ARG A 183 -7.82 -14.43 4.14
CA ARG A 183 -9.24 -14.23 3.81
C ARG A 183 -9.43 -13.58 2.45
N VAL A 184 -8.46 -12.80 1.99
CA VAL A 184 -8.51 -12.11 0.71
C VAL A 184 -8.18 -13.10 -0.40
N LYS A 185 -9.14 -13.29 -1.31
CA LYS A 185 -8.93 -14.13 -2.50
C LYS A 185 -7.79 -13.56 -3.34
N ARG A 186 -6.86 -14.40 -3.77
CA ARG A 186 -5.76 -14.03 -4.67
C ARG A 186 -6.02 -14.57 -6.05
N GLU A 187 -5.90 -13.69 -7.03
CA GLU A 187 -5.98 -14.03 -8.45
C GLU A 187 -4.64 -13.70 -9.10
N TYR A 188 -4.01 -14.69 -9.71
CA TYR A 188 -2.74 -14.51 -10.41
C TYR A 188 -3.03 -14.26 -11.88
N VAL A 189 -2.50 -13.16 -12.41
CA VAL A 189 -2.66 -12.76 -13.81
C VAL A 189 -1.30 -12.83 -14.47
N TYR A 190 -1.19 -13.62 -15.52
CA TYR A 190 0.00 -13.70 -16.35
C TYR A 190 -0.17 -12.76 -17.54
N LYS A 191 0.80 -11.91 -17.80
CA LYS A 191 0.86 -11.05 -19.00
C LYS A 191 1.59 -11.77 -20.12
#